data_0db08a9587b05dd0d5852537eecb87db
#
_entry.id   0db08a9587b05dd0d5852537eecb87db
#
_cell.length_a   1.000
_cell.length_b   1.000
_cell.length_c   1.000
_cell.angle_alpha   90.00
_cell.angle_beta   90.00
_cell.angle_gamma   90.00
#
_symmetry.space_group_name_H-M   'P 1'
#
loop_
_entity.id
_entity.type
_entity.pdbx_description
1 polymer ?
#
loop_
_entity_poly.entity_id
_entity_poly.type
_entity_poly.pdbx_seq_one_letter_code
_entity_poly.pdbx_strand_id
1 'polypeptide(L)'
;AYNLAWKMRLVLDGTASGKVAVSSPFDSPTRLTGTMELLGKYKSYGRELQITRGNLIYSNSSMTEPRLDILAEREIEDEDITVGMEITGYASNPKTRVVSNPSMTESEALSWLLFGGPLNSVSSSQADSINARAMALNAGGSMLVGTLGRQIGLDKASVSDTRALGD
;
A
#
# COMPACT_ATOMS: atom_id res chain seq x y z
N ALA A 1 -11.45 14.78 17.35
CA ALA A 1 -11.47 13.53 16.58
C ALA A 1 -11.93 13.85 15.16
N TYR A 2 -11.04 13.80 14.20
CA TYR A 2 -11.39 13.98 12.79
C TYR A 2 -11.55 12.61 12.15
N ASN A 3 -12.75 12.30 11.64
CA ASN A 3 -13.00 11.16 10.78
C ASN A 3 -12.70 11.61 9.34
N LEU A 4 -11.54 11.26 8.82
CA LEU A 4 -11.19 11.47 7.43
C LEU A 4 -11.57 10.22 6.65
N ALA A 5 -12.74 10.26 6.01
CA ALA A 5 -13.10 9.27 5.01
C ALA A 5 -12.43 9.65 3.68
N TRP A 6 -11.42 8.93 3.30
CA TRP A 6 -10.77 9.08 2.01
C TRP A 6 -11.40 8.13 1.01
N LYS A 7 -12.06 8.68 0.01
CA LYS A 7 -12.41 7.93 -1.19
C LYS A 7 -11.34 8.19 -2.24
N MET A 8 -10.26 7.44 -2.18
CA MET A 8 -9.36 7.37 -3.33
C MET A 8 -10.02 6.52 -4.41
N ARG A 9 -10.59 7.21 -5.38
CA ARG A 9 -11.12 6.61 -6.59
C ARG A 9 -9.96 6.07 -7.40
N LEU A 10 -9.84 4.80 -7.49
CA LEU A 10 -9.48 4.01 -8.68
C LEU A 10 -8.95 2.60 -8.37
N VAL A 11 -8.33 2.34 -7.22
CA VAL A 11 -7.72 1.02 -6.96
C VAL A 11 -7.80 0.63 -5.49
N LEU A 12 -7.92 1.59 -4.58
CA LEU A 12 -8.06 1.37 -3.16
C LEU A 12 -9.48 1.76 -2.72
N ASP A 13 -10.31 0.78 -2.44
CA ASP A 13 -11.62 1.00 -1.82
C ASP A 13 -11.47 0.75 -0.32
N GLY A 14 -11.29 1.82 0.43
CA GLY A 14 -10.98 1.71 1.83
C GLY A 14 -11.32 2.94 2.65
N THR A 15 -11.17 2.79 3.94
CA THR A 15 -11.35 3.85 4.93
C THR A 15 -10.12 3.99 5.78
N ALA A 16 -9.79 5.22 6.14
CA ALA A 16 -8.80 5.52 7.17
C ALA A 16 -9.52 6.11 8.38
N SER A 17 -9.27 5.56 9.55
CA SER A 17 -9.85 6.04 10.79
C SER A 17 -8.81 6.06 11.90
N GLY A 18 -8.92 6.99 12.84
CA GLY A 18 -7.99 7.07 13.95
C GLY A 18 -8.05 8.40 14.68
N LYS A 19 -7.21 8.52 15.69
CA LYS A 19 -7.04 9.75 16.47
C LYS A 19 -5.63 10.27 16.25
N VAL A 20 -5.54 11.47 15.72
CA VAL A 20 -4.28 12.14 15.47
C VAL A 20 -4.32 13.51 16.13
N ALA A 21 -3.34 13.80 16.97
CA ALA A 21 -3.13 15.12 17.53
C ALA A 21 -2.37 15.98 16.51
N VAL A 22 -2.87 17.18 16.27
CA VAL A 22 -2.27 18.14 15.34
C VAL A 22 -1.64 19.27 16.13
N SER A 23 -0.35 19.52 15.89
CA SER A 23 0.38 20.66 16.42
C SER A 23 0.78 21.57 15.25
N SER A 24 0.27 22.79 15.25
CA SER A 24 0.56 23.79 14.23
C SER A 24 0.96 25.12 14.87
N PRO A 25 2.19 25.24 15.39
CA PRO A 25 2.68 26.49 15.94
C PRO A 25 2.76 27.58 14.86
N PHE A 26 2.64 28.83 15.25
CA PHE A 26 2.51 29.97 14.33
C PHE A 26 3.64 30.09 13.30
N ASP A 27 4.81 29.61 13.59
CA ASP A 27 5.99 29.78 12.71
C ASP A 27 6.74 28.46 12.47
N SER A 28 6.01 27.35 12.51
CA SER A 28 6.58 26.02 12.38
C SER A 28 5.68 25.12 11.54
N PRO A 29 6.24 24.12 10.87
CA PRO A 29 5.45 23.15 10.10
C PRO A 29 4.45 22.40 10.98
N THR A 30 3.28 22.13 10.44
CA THR A 30 2.27 21.28 11.10
C THR A 30 2.81 19.88 11.34
N ARG A 31 2.67 19.40 12.56
CA ARG A 31 3.08 18.08 12.99
C ARG A 31 1.91 17.26 13.49
N LEU A 32 1.97 15.96 13.22
CA LEU A 32 0.96 14.99 13.62
C LEU A 32 1.56 13.98 14.58
N THR A 33 0.76 13.55 15.56
CA THR A 33 1.11 12.47 16.49
C THR A 33 -0.13 11.59 16.71
N GLY A 34 0.01 10.29 16.48
CA GLY A 34 -1.06 9.32 16.61
C GLY A 34 -1.00 8.24 15.56
N THR A 35 -2.02 7.41 15.49
CA THR A 35 -2.12 6.32 14.53
C THR A 35 -3.46 6.37 13.80
N MET A 36 -3.40 6.22 12.49
CA MET A 36 -4.58 6.00 11.65
C MET A 36 -4.58 4.56 11.18
N GLU A 37 -5.71 3.89 11.32
CA GLU A 37 -5.93 2.55 10.82
C GLU A 37 -6.51 2.61 9.41
N LEU A 38 -5.93 1.84 8.51
CA LEU A 38 -6.41 1.65 7.14
C LEU A 38 -7.15 0.33 7.04
N LEU A 39 -8.36 0.37 6.54
CA LEU A 39 -9.16 -0.81 6.22
C LEU A 39 -9.62 -0.70 4.77
N GLY A 40 -9.65 -1.80 4.07
CA GLY A 40 -10.17 -1.81 2.71
C GLY A 40 -9.60 -2.89 1.83
N LYS A 41 -9.92 -2.75 0.55
CA LYS A 41 -9.56 -3.69 -0.50
C LYS A 41 -8.80 -2.97 -1.59
N TYR A 42 -7.78 -3.62 -2.09
CA TYR A 42 -6.97 -3.15 -3.20
C TYR A 42 -7.20 -4.04 -4.41
N LYS A 43 -7.56 -3.45 -5.54
CA LYS A 43 -7.70 -4.19 -6.82
C LYS A 43 -6.52 -3.92 -7.72
N SER A 44 -5.86 -4.98 -8.15
CA SER A 44 -4.76 -4.93 -9.10
C SER A 44 -4.86 -6.08 -10.08
N TYR A 45 -4.69 -5.80 -11.36
CA TYR A 45 -4.76 -6.78 -12.46
C TYR A 45 -6.01 -7.68 -12.42
N GLY A 46 -7.18 -7.10 -12.08
CA GLY A 46 -8.43 -7.83 -11.93
C GLY A 46 -8.51 -8.70 -10.67
N ARG A 47 -7.56 -8.55 -9.75
CA ARG A 47 -7.47 -9.31 -8.51
C ARG A 47 -7.60 -8.40 -7.30
N GLU A 48 -8.23 -8.91 -6.26
CA GLU A 48 -8.51 -8.19 -5.03
C GLU A 48 -7.59 -8.66 -3.91
N LEU A 49 -6.91 -7.71 -3.26
CA LEU A 49 -6.20 -7.94 -2.01
C LEU A 49 -6.94 -7.21 -0.90
N GLN A 50 -7.00 -7.84 0.27
CA GLN A 50 -7.58 -7.24 1.45
C GLN A 50 -6.47 -6.70 2.35
N ILE A 51 -6.64 -5.47 2.86
CA ILE A 51 -5.76 -4.95 3.89
C ILE A 51 -6.11 -5.64 5.19
N THR A 52 -5.24 -6.54 5.65
CA THR A 52 -5.40 -7.30 6.90
C THR A 52 -4.71 -6.62 8.09
N ARG A 53 -3.72 -5.78 7.81
CA ARG A 53 -3.08 -4.88 8.75
C ARG A 53 -2.74 -3.58 8.03
N GLY A 54 -3.22 -2.47 8.54
CA GLY A 54 -2.95 -1.17 7.94
C GLY A 54 -2.83 -0.11 9.02
N ASN A 55 -1.62 0.42 9.22
CA ASN A 55 -1.38 1.49 10.16
C ASN A 55 -0.52 2.59 9.54
N LEU A 56 -0.97 3.83 9.70
CA LEU A 56 -0.17 5.03 9.47
C LEU A 56 0.19 5.62 10.82
N ILE A 57 1.46 5.58 11.17
CA ILE A 57 1.94 5.97 12.49
C ILE A 57 2.66 7.31 12.39
N TYR A 58 2.12 8.30 13.07
CA TYR A 58 2.68 9.63 13.17
C TYR A 58 3.33 9.83 14.55
N SER A 59 4.60 10.16 14.57
CA SER A 59 5.38 10.41 15.78
C SER A 59 5.99 11.80 15.70
N ASN A 60 5.16 12.84 15.90
CA ASN A 60 5.56 14.24 15.69
C ASN A 60 6.10 14.46 14.26
N SER A 61 5.42 13.88 13.30
CA SER A 61 5.83 13.83 11.89
C SER A 61 4.99 14.76 11.02
N SER A 62 5.51 15.09 9.84
CA SER A 62 4.73 15.75 8.78
C SER A 62 3.57 14.84 8.35
N MET A 63 2.47 15.45 7.89
CA MET A 63 1.31 14.75 7.35
C MET A 63 1.67 13.80 6.20
N THR A 64 2.68 14.15 5.41
CA THR A 64 3.14 13.37 4.26
C THR A 64 4.17 12.30 4.61
N GLU A 65 4.60 12.22 5.87
CA GLU A 65 5.70 11.37 6.32
C GLU A 65 5.31 10.43 7.50
N PRO A 66 4.20 9.69 7.41
CA PRO A 66 3.91 8.66 8.38
C PRO A 66 4.89 7.48 8.24
N ARG A 67 5.06 6.74 9.31
CA ARG A 67 5.62 5.39 9.25
C ARG A 67 4.49 4.43 8.86
N LEU A 68 4.78 3.60 7.87
CA LEU A 68 3.84 2.63 7.33
C LEU A 68 4.01 1.27 8.00
N ASP A 69 2.90 0.60 8.29
CA ASP A 69 2.82 -0.81 8.65
C ASP A 69 1.57 -1.38 8.00
N ILE A 70 1.71 -1.83 6.76
CA ILE A 70 0.60 -2.25 5.92
C ILE A 70 0.86 -3.67 5.44
N LEU A 71 -0.14 -4.52 5.56
CA LEU A 71 -0.17 -5.87 4.99
C LEU A 71 -1.47 -6.03 4.20
N ALA A 72 -1.34 -6.27 2.91
CA ALA A 72 -2.44 -6.59 2.02
C ALA A 72 -2.29 -8.01 1.50
N GLU A 73 -3.31 -8.84 1.68
CA GLU A 73 -3.25 -10.27 1.40
C GLU A 73 -4.42 -10.71 0.52
N ARG A 74 -4.21 -11.80 -0.15
CA ARG A 74 -5.20 -12.52 -0.92
C ARG A 74 -5.10 -14.00 -0.65
N GLU A 75 -6.21 -14.61 -0.33
CA GLU A 75 -6.36 -16.06 -0.19
C GLU A 75 -6.78 -16.67 -1.51
N ILE A 76 -6.15 -17.78 -1.86
CA ILE A 76 -6.47 -18.61 -3.02
C ILE A 76 -7.01 -19.93 -2.45
N GLU A 77 -8.33 -19.94 -2.23
CA GLU A 77 -9.00 -21.01 -1.49
C GLU A 77 -8.79 -22.39 -2.08
N ASP A 78 -8.81 -22.51 -3.41
CA ASP A 78 -8.67 -23.80 -4.12
C ASP A 78 -7.28 -24.44 -3.95
N GLU A 79 -6.28 -23.67 -3.58
CA GLU A 79 -4.89 -24.08 -3.47
C GLU A 79 -4.34 -24.00 -2.03
N ASP A 80 -5.15 -23.52 -1.10
CA ASP A 80 -4.74 -23.27 0.30
C ASP A 80 -3.48 -22.38 0.40
N ILE A 81 -3.43 -21.35 -0.45
CA ILE A 81 -2.33 -20.41 -0.55
C ILE A 81 -2.82 -19.01 -0.19
N THR A 82 -2.07 -18.34 0.69
CA THR A 82 -2.22 -16.92 0.94
C THR A 82 -0.98 -16.20 0.44
N VAL A 83 -1.15 -15.18 -0.38
CA VAL A 83 -0.07 -14.31 -0.85
C VAL A 83 -0.41 -12.87 -0.56
N GLY A 84 0.62 -12.07 -0.30
CA GLY A 84 0.40 -10.69 0.03
C GLY A 84 1.63 -9.82 -0.14
N MET A 85 1.45 -8.55 0.18
CA MET A 85 2.48 -7.54 0.14
C MET A 85 2.52 -6.80 1.48
N GLU A 86 3.67 -6.77 2.09
CA GLU A 86 3.95 -6.01 3.30
C GLU A 86 4.71 -4.73 2.94
N ILE A 87 4.23 -3.61 3.43
CA ILE A 87 4.83 -2.28 3.22
C ILE A 87 5.14 -1.69 4.59
N THR A 88 6.41 -1.41 4.84
CA THR A 88 6.90 -0.84 6.09
C THR A 88 7.82 0.35 5.83
N GLY A 89 8.26 1.02 6.90
CA GLY A 89 9.14 2.18 6.81
C GLY A 89 8.39 3.49 6.65
N TYR A 90 9.10 4.56 6.33
CA TYR A 90 8.50 5.88 6.14
C TYR A 90 7.92 6.04 4.72
N ALA A 91 6.87 6.83 4.60
CA ALA A 91 6.18 7.05 3.32
C ALA A 91 7.10 7.59 2.21
N SER A 92 8.15 8.33 2.56
CA SER A 92 9.17 8.82 1.62
C SER A 92 10.13 7.74 1.13
N ASN A 93 10.32 6.66 1.89
CA ASN A 93 11.20 5.55 1.56
C ASN A 93 10.62 4.22 2.05
N PRO A 94 9.50 3.78 1.49
CA PRO A 94 8.84 2.56 1.91
C PRO A 94 9.66 1.32 1.52
N LYS A 95 9.63 0.33 2.39
CA LYS A 95 10.17 -1.00 2.13
C LYS A 95 9.03 -1.95 1.83
N THR A 96 9.11 -2.65 0.73
CA THR A 96 8.08 -3.58 0.29
C THR A 96 8.63 -5.00 0.22
N ARG A 97 7.86 -5.94 0.74
CA ARG A 97 8.19 -7.36 0.75
C ARG A 97 6.98 -8.18 0.34
N VAL A 98 7.17 -9.17 -0.51
CA VAL A 98 6.14 -10.18 -0.79
C VAL A 98 6.14 -11.21 0.30
N VAL A 99 4.97 -11.60 0.76
CA VAL A 99 4.75 -12.63 1.78
C VAL A 99 3.87 -13.73 1.23
N SER A 100 4.05 -14.94 1.73
CA SER A 100 3.26 -16.11 1.32
C SER A 100 3.13 -17.12 2.45
N ASN A 101 2.00 -17.81 2.44
CA ASN A 101 1.75 -18.98 3.28
C ASN A 101 1.08 -20.06 2.42
N PRO A 102 1.66 -21.25 2.24
CA PRO A 102 2.99 -21.65 2.71
C PRO A 102 4.13 -20.81 2.11
N SER A 103 5.29 -20.85 2.76
CA SER A 103 6.47 -20.09 2.30
C SER A 103 6.93 -20.60 0.93
N MET A 104 7.16 -19.69 0.00
CA MET A 104 7.63 -19.94 -1.35
C MET A 104 8.64 -18.89 -1.80
N THR A 105 9.24 -19.08 -2.96
CA THR A 105 10.16 -18.07 -3.50
C THR A 105 9.40 -16.79 -3.84
N GLU A 106 10.10 -15.68 -3.83
CA GLU A 106 9.52 -14.37 -4.14
C GLU A 106 8.89 -14.33 -5.54
N SER A 107 9.55 -14.93 -6.53
CA SER A 107 9.02 -15.02 -7.89
C SER A 107 7.75 -15.88 -7.98
N GLU A 108 7.69 -16.97 -7.23
CA GLU A 108 6.49 -17.81 -7.15
C GLU A 108 5.35 -17.06 -6.46
N ALA A 109 5.61 -16.43 -5.33
CA ALA A 109 4.62 -15.64 -4.62
C ALA A 109 4.10 -14.46 -5.47
N LEU A 110 4.97 -13.79 -6.22
CA LEU A 110 4.57 -12.75 -7.18
C LEU A 110 3.71 -13.29 -8.32
N SER A 111 3.98 -14.50 -8.82
CA SER A 111 3.15 -15.14 -9.83
C SER A 111 1.72 -15.34 -9.32
N TRP A 112 1.58 -15.89 -8.13
CA TRP A 112 0.27 -16.06 -7.48
C TRP A 112 -0.41 -14.71 -7.20
N LEU A 113 0.34 -13.72 -6.75
CA LEU A 113 -0.18 -12.39 -6.42
C LEU A 113 -0.72 -11.65 -7.65
N LEU A 114 0.05 -11.65 -8.74
CA LEU A 114 -0.24 -10.87 -9.94
C LEU A 114 -1.12 -11.61 -10.95
N PHE A 115 -0.87 -12.90 -11.15
CA PHE A 115 -1.49 -13.68 -12.20
C PHE A 115 -2.41 -14.79 -11.68
N GLY A 116 -2.35 -15.10 -10.38
CA GLY A 116 -3.20 -16.08 -9.71
C GLY A 116 -2.92 -17.52 -10.12
N GLY A 117 -1.67 -17.82 -10.45
CA GLY A 117 -1.23 -19.15 -10.81
C GLY A 117 0.27 -19.35 -10.56
N PRO A 118 0.73 -20.61 -10.58
CA PRO A 118 2.13 -20.94 -10.38
C PRO A 118 3.00 -20.36 -11.49
N LEU A 119 4.29 -20.14 -11.19
CA LEU A 119 5.24 -19.51 -12.10
C LEU A 119 5.38 -20.24 -13.44
N ASN A 120 5.25 -21.57 -13.44
CA ASN A 120 5.31 -22.39 -14.65
C ASN A 120 4.08 -22.26 -15.58
N SER A 121 3.00 -21.66 -15.11
CA SER A 121 1.77 -21.43 -15.90
C SER A 121 1.73 -20.05 -16.58
N VAL A 122 2.68 -19.16 -16.27
CA VAL A 122 2.69 -17.80 -16.81
C VAL A 122 3.41 -17.75 -18.16
N SER A 123 3.03 -16.79 -19.01
CA SER A 123 3.71 -16.55 -20.29
C SER A 123 5.11 -15.99 -20.08
N SER A 124 5.96 -16.03 -21.11
CA SER A 124 7.31 -15.48 -21.04
C SER A 124 7.34 -13.99 -20.68
N SER A 125 6.43 -13.21 -21.25
CA SER A 125 6.31 -11.78 -20.92
C SER A 125 5.88 -11.52 -19.48
N GLN A 126 5.04 -12.39 -18.92
CA GLN A 126 4.65 -12.34 -17.51
C GLN A 126 5.81 -12.75 -16.60
N ALA A 127 6.56 -13.77 -16.97
CA ALA A 127 7.76 -14.20 -16.25
C ALA A 127 8.83 -13.10 -16.22
N ASP A 128 9.03 -12.39 -17.30
CA ASP A 128 9.94 -11.23 -17.37
C ASP A 128 9.48 -10.11 -16.44
N SER A 129 8.18 -9.85 -16.38
CA SER A 129 7.59 -8.87 -15.46
C SER A 129 7.78 -9.25 -13.99
N ILE A 130 7.64 -10.55 -13.66
CA ILE A 130 7.87 -11.08 -12.31
C ILE A 130 9.34 -10.88 -11.91
N ASN A 131 10.26 -11.27 -12.80
CA ASN A 131 11.69 -11.15 -12.53
C ASN A 131 12.11 -9.69 -12.35
N ALA A 132 11.61 -8.77 -13.18
CA ALA A 132 11.88 -7.34 -13.03
C ALA A 132 11.37 -6.79 -11.69
N ARG A 133 10.20 -7.24 -11.23
CA ARG A 133 9.61 -6.82 -9.95
C ARG A 133 10.33 -7.42 -8.75
N ALA A 134 10.74 -8.68 -8.82
CA ALA A 134 11.55 -9.31 -7.79
C ALA A 134 12.90 -8.60 -7.63
N MET A 135 13.54 -8.24 -8.74
CA MET A 135 14.78 -7.45 -8.71
C MET A 135 14.56 -6.06 -8.10
N ALA A 136 13.45 -5.40 -8.39
CA ALA A 136 13.12 -4.10 -7.83
C ALA A 136 12.84 -4.17 -6.32
N LEU A 137 12.21 -5.23 -5.82
CA LEU A 137 12.02 -5.48 -4.39
C LEU A 137 13.36 -5.64 -3.67
N ASN A 138 14.27 -6.42 -4.24
CA ASN A 138 15.59 -6.64 -3.69
C ASN A 138 16.48 -5.38 -3.71
N ALA A 139 16.23 -4.45 -4.64
CA ALA A 139 16.94 -3.17 -4.74
C ALA A 139 16.43 -2.08 -3.77
N GLY A 140 15.48 -2.40 -2.87
CA GLY A 140 15.03 -1.48 -1.83
C GLY A 140 13.59 -0.99 -1.94
N GLY A 141 12.75 -1.62 -2.74
CA GLY A 141 11.28 -1.45 -2.72
C GLY A 141 10.72 -0.12 -3.22
N SER A 142 11.50 0.95 -3.23
CA SER A 142 11.04 2.29 -3.63
C SER A 142 10.62 2.38 -5.10
N MET A 143 11.21 1.59 -5.97
CA MET A 143 10.83 1.52 -7.39
C MET A 143 9.45 0.88 -7.60
N LEU A 144 9.02 -0.03 -6.74
CA LEU A 144 7.72 -0.68 -6.88
C LEU A 144 6.56 0.24 -6.54
N VAL A 145 6.70 1.01 -5.48
CA VAL A 145 5.67 1.99 -5.10
C VAL A 145 5.54 3.05 -6.20
N GLY A 146 6.64 3.50 -6.78
CA GLY A 146 6.63 4.43 -7.92
C GLY A 146 6.08 3.83 -9.20
N THR A 147 6.34 2.56 -9.49
CA THR A 147 5.87 1.89 -10.72
C THR A 147 4.43 1.42 -10.57
N LEU A 148 4.05 0.88 -9.43
CA LEU A 148 2.65 0.60 -9.10
C LEU A 148 1.85 1.90 -9.04
N GLY A 149 2.38 2.93 -8.42
CA GLY A 149 1.77 4.25 -8.35
C GLY A 149 1.49 4.86 -9.74
N ARG A 150 2.41 4.74 -10.69
CA ARG A 150 2.23 5.20 -12.07
C ARG A 150 1.25 4.35 -12.87
N GLN A 151 1.26 3.04 -12.71
CA GLN A 151 0.31 2.15 -13.38
C GLN A 151 -1.11 2.26 -12.83
N ILE A 152 -1.27 2.70 -11.59
CA ILE A 152 -2.57 2.90 -10.93
C ILE A 152 -3.08 4.35 -11.03
N GLY A 153 -2.40 5.21 -11.78
CA GLY A 153 -2.84 6.58 -11.98
C GLY A 153 -2.71 7.49 -10.76
N LEU A 154 -1.77 7.20 -9.84
CA LEU A 154 -1.43 8.08 -8.72
C LEU A 154 -0.73 9.39 -9.14
N ASP A 155 -0.53 9.61 -10.44
CA ASP A 155 -0.01 10.88 -10.99
C ASP A 155 -0.95 12.07 -10.77
N LYS A 156 -2.14 11.86 -10.22
CA LYS A 156 -3.11 12.92 -9.91
C LYS A 156 -3.76 12.70 -8.55
N ALA A 157 -2.97 12.61 -7.50
CA ALA A 157 -3.47 12.90 -6.16
C ALA A 157 -3.63 14.41 -6.02
N SER A 158 -4.71 14.96 -6.55
CA SER A 158 -5.12 16.32 -6.21
C SER A 158 -5.71 16.27 -4.81
N VAL A 159 -5.00 16.80 -3.85
CA VAL A 159 -5.55 17.18 -2.56
C VAL A 159 -6.53 18.32 -2.82
N SER A 160 -7.81 18.00 -2.93
CA SER A 160 -8.85 19.03 -2.87
C SER A 160 -9.00 19.44 -1.41
N ASP A 161 -8.40 20.55 -1.07
CA ASP A 161 -8.60 21.25 0.18
C ASP A 161 -10.05 21.75 0.24
N THR A 162 -10.91 21.00 0.89
CA THR A 162 -12.26 21.46 1.17
C THR A 162 -12.19 22.32 2.43
N ARG A 163 -11.77 23.57 2.25
CA ARG A 163 -12.04 24.61 3.21
C ARG A 163 -13.55 24.75 3.33
N ALA A 164 -14.12 24.17 4.35
CA ALA A 164 -15.43 24.57 4.81
C ALA A 164 -15.30 25.99 5.38
N LEU A 165 -15.76 26.96 4.61
CA LEU A 165 -16.08 28.29 5.12
C LEU A 165 -17.33 28.10 6.01
N GLY A 166 -17.13 28.12 7.30
CA GLY A 166 -18.19 28.34 8.25
C GLY A 166 -18.25 29.82 8.60
N ASP A 167 -19.37 30.45 8.36
CA ASP A 167 -19.77 31.71 9.00
C ASP A 167 -19.90 31.55 10.50
#